data_0564eb65ec6b98a1b0599a5ed42fe8db
#
_entry.id   0564eb65ec6b98a1b0599a5ed42fe8db
#
_cell.length_a   1.000
_cell.length_b   1.000
_cell.length_c   1.000
_cell.angle_alpha   90.00
_cell.angle_beta   90.00
_cell.angle_gamma   90.00
#
_symmetry.space_group_name_H-M   'P 1'
#
loop_
_entity.id
_entity.type
_entity.pdbx_description
1 polymer ?
#
loop_
_entity_poly.entity_id
_entity_poly.type
_entity_poly.pdbx_seq_one_letter_code
_entity_poly.pdbx_strand_id
1 'polypeptide(L)'
;MNHLIFLDPLAGELEKILSGTKSMVVKEFDPARSTGHAVSPGDSLYFLRNKDDCALRVKATTVRVLFFTNNSEDLSHTLKEMQPRLQLTEDQYNYWSTKHQVLLVEFGSAHKIDIVHVAVDKITDRSDWIAFEALSQITE
;
A
#
# COMPACT_ATOMS: atom_id res chain seq x y z
N MET A 1 10.95 -0.07 -9.66
CA MET A 1 9.64 -0.72 -9.78
C MET A 1 8.55 0.21 -9.28
N ASN A 2 7.41 0.15 -9.89
CA ASN A 2 6.23 0.94 -9.50
C ASN A 2 5.18 0.01 -8.89
N HIS A 3 4.41 0.54 -7.95
CA HIS A 3 3.36 -0.22 -7.27
C HIS A 3 2.05 0.56 -7.27
N LEU A 4 0.97 -0.14 -7.58
CA LEU A 4 -0.39 0.37 -7.50
C LEU A 4 -1.04 -0.21 -6.25
N ILE A 5 -1.54 0.65 -5.38
CA ILE A 5 -2.09 0.26 -4.08
C ILE A 5 -3.55 0.69 -4.01
N PHE A 6 -4.44 -0.29 -3.77
CA PHE A 6 -5.85 -0.03 -3.52
C PHE A 6 -6.06 0.16 -2.02
N LEU A 7 -6.59 1.31 -1.64
CA LEU A 7 -6.80 1.65 -0.24
C LEU A 7 -8.19 1.19 0.25
N ASP A 8 -8.35 1.20 1.56
CA ASP A 8 -9.64 0.89 2.20
C ASP A 8 -10.52 2.15 2.16
N PRO A 9 -11.68 2.09 1.45
CA PRO A 9 -12.54 3.27 1.34
C PRO A 9 -13.19 3.69 2.65
N LEU A 10 -13.34 2.76 3.60
CA LEU A 10 -13.98 3.05 4.89
C LEU A 10 -13.04 3.75 5.88
N ALA A 11 -11.74 3.71 5.64
CA ALA A 11 -10.74 4.25 6.55
C ALA A 11 -10.30 5.69 6.20
N GLY A 12 -10.71 6.22 5.06
CA GLY A 12 -10.30 7.55 4.62
C GLY A 12 -8.80 7.67 4.39
N GLU A 13 -8.16 6.61 3.93
CA GLU A 13 -6.69 6.54 3.85
C GLU A 13 -6.10 7.54 2.87
N LEU A 14 -6.74 7.76 1.72
CA LEU A 14 -6.21 8.69 0.72
C LEU A 14 -6.09 10.11 1.27
N GLU A 15 -7.10 10.56 2.00
CA GLU A 15 -7.13 11.87 2.63
C GLU A 15 -6.05 11.98 3.71
N LYS A 16 -5.83 10.93 4.48
CA LYS A 16 -4.77 10.87 5.51
C LYS A 16 -3.38 10.91 4.88
N ILE A 17 -3.19 10.26 3.74
CA ILE A 17 -1.93 10.29 3.01
C ILE A 17 -1.66 11.71 2.48
N LEU A 18 -2.65 12.33 1.86
CA LEU A 18 -2.50 13.69 1.31
C LEU A 18 -2.26 14.75 2.37
N SER A 19 -2.86 14.59 3.55
CA SER A 19 -2.64 15.52 4.67
C SER A 19 -1.31 15.33 5.38
N GLY A 20 -0.57 14.27 5.04
CA GLY A 20 0.68 13.93 5.71
C GLY A 20 0.52 13.17 7.02
N THR A 21 -0.71 12.86 7.42
CA THR A 21 -0.99 12.15 8.67
C THR A 21 -0.59 10.68 8.57
N LYS A 22 -0.83 10.05 7.42
CA LYS A 22 -0.48 8.66 7.16
C LYS A 22 0.74 8.60 6.24
N SER A 23 1.80 7.93 6.70
CA SER A 23 3.06 7.76 5.95
C SER A 23 3.53 6.31 5.87
N MET A 24 2.66 5.36 6.22
CA MET A 24 2.99 3.94 6.18
C MET A 24 1.75 3.14 5.83
N VAL A 25 1.92 2.09 5.03
CA VAL A 25 0.86 1.16 4.67
C VAL A 25 1.27 -0.25 5.02
N VAL A 26 0.29 -1.13 5.19
CA VAL A 26 0.50 -2.53 5.54
C VAL A 26 0.03 -3.41 4.39
N LYS A 27 0.79 -4.47 4.12
CA LYS A 27 0.52 -5.42 3.05
C LYS A 27 0.77 -6.84 3.55
N GLU A 28 -0.06 -7.79 3.15
CA GLU A 28 0.20 -9.20 3.39
C GLU A 28 1.26 -9.70 2.41
N PHE A 29 2.22 -10.47 2.92
CA PHE A 29 3.32 -11.03 2.14
C PHE A 29 3.14 -12.54 2.04
N ASP A 30 3.10 -13.07 0.82
CA ASP A 30 3.02 -14.50 0.56
C ASP A 30 4.28 -14.94 -0.18
N PRO A 31 5.20 -15.70 0.47
CA PRO A 31 6.44 -16.16 -0.17
C PRO A 31 6.20 -17.03 -1.40
N ALA A 32 5.08 -17.74 -1.46
CA ALA A 32 4.74 -18.59 -2.60
C ALA A 32 4.35 -17.77 -3.83
N ARG A 33 3.98 -16.51 -3.65
CA ARG A 33 3.61 -15.59 -4.73
C ARG A 33 4.65 -14.50 -4.96
N SER A 34 5.87 -14.72 -4.53
CA SER A 34 6.90 -13.67 -4.48
C SER A 34 7.39 -13.21 -5.85
N THR A 35 6.84 -13.70 -6.94
CA THR A 35 7.26 -13.31 -8.28
C THR A 35 6.93 -11.85 -8.56
N GLY A 36 7.92 -10.98 -8.44
CA GLY A 36 7.83 -9.62 -8.89
C GLY A 36 7.16 -8.62 -7.96
N HIS A 37 6.88 -8.97 -6.71
CA HIS A 37 6.19 -8.09 -5.77
C HIS A 37 7.08 -7.54 -4.66
N ALA A 38 8.40 -7.64 -4.82
CA ALA A 38 9.32 -7.08 -3.84
C ALA A 38 9.27 -5.55 -3.90
N VAL A 39 8.94 -4.92 -2.77
CA VAL A 39 8.99 -3.48 -2.61
C VAL A 39 10.35 -3.11 -2.05
N SER A 40 11.00 -2.11 -2.63
CA SER A 40 12.32 -1.65 -2.21
C SER A 40 12.32 -0.14 -1.98
N PRO A 41 13.20 0.38 -1.11
CA PRO A 41 13.38 1.82 -0.98
C PRO A 41 13.67 2.45 -2.35
N GLY A 42 13.02 3.58 -2.63
CA GLY A 42 13.12 4.27 -3.91
C GLY A 42 12.02 3.91 -4.90
N ASP A 43 11.28 2.84 -4.66
CA ASP A 43 10.17 2.47 -5.53
C ASP A 43 9.05 3.51 -5.46
N SER A 44 8.37 3.72 -6.58
CA SER A 44 7.23 4.63 -6.65
C SER A 44 5.94 3.92 -6.23
N LEU A 45 5.15 4.59 -5.41
CA LEU A 45 3.85 4.10 -4.97
C LEU A 45 2.75 5.00 -5.54
N TYR A 46 1.72 4.38 -6.10
CA TYR A 46 0.55 5.08 -6.63
C TYR A 46 -0.68 4.57 -5.89
N PHE A 47 -1.48 5.48 -5.36
CA PHE A 47 -2.62 5.13 -4.51
C PHE A 47 -3.94 5.40 -5.21
N LEU A 48 -4.80 4.38 -5.18
CA LEU A 48 -6.20 4.51 -5.56
C LEU A 48 -7.07 4.47 -4.30
N ARG A 49 -8.13 5.28 -4.27
CA ARG A 49 -9.01 5.37 -3.11
C ARG A 49 -9.65 4.02 -2.77
N ASN A 50 -10.02 3.26 -3.79
CA ASN A 50 -10.60 1.93 -3.64
C ASN A 50 -10.52 1.19 -4.98
N LYS A 51 -11.01 -0.06 -5.02
CA LYS A 51 -10.96 -0.89 -6.22
C LYS A 51 -11.85 -0.41 -7.37
N ASP A 52 -12.86 0.40 -7.07
CA ASP A 52 -13.81 0.90 -8.06
C ASP A 52 -13.36 2.26 -8.63
N ASP A 53 -12.38 2.90 -7.99
CA ASP A 53 -11.84 4.19 -8.44
C ASP A 53 -10.77 3.94 -9.50
N CYS A 54 -11.06 4.35 -10.73
CA CYS A 54 -10.11 4.20 -11.84
C CYS A 54 -9.23 5.43 -12.05
N ALA A 55 -9.36 6.45 -11.22
CA ALA A 55 -8.62 7.70 -11.34
C ALA A 55 -7.46 7.77 -10.35
N LEU A 56 -6.25 7.62 -10.85
CA LEU A 56 -5.02 7.68 -10.06
C LEU A 56 -4.64 9.14 -9.83
N ARG A 57 -4.50 9.54 -8.56
CA ARG A 57 -4.29 10.95 -8.20
C ARG A 57 -3.10 11.22 -7.29
N VAL A 58 -2.52 10.19 -6.68
CA VAL A 58 -1.50 10.38 -5.64
C VAL A 58 -0.31 9.47 -5.89
N LYS A 59 0.87 10.04 -5.73
CA LYS A 59 2.16 9.33 -5.85
C LYS A 59 3.01 9.59 -4.62
N ALA A 60 3.78 8.59 -4.20
CA ALA A 60 4.76 8.71 -3.12
C ALA A 60 6.00 7.88 -3.45
N THR A 61 7.05 8.04 -2.62
CA THR A 61 8.31 7.29 -2.79
C THR A 61 8.54 6.43 -1.56
N THR A 62 8.88 5.17 -1.75
CA THR A 62 9.18 4.24 -0.67
C THR A 62 10.47 4.64 0.02
N VAL A 63 10.42 4.72 1.35
CA VAL A 63 11.56 5.08 2.20
C VAL A 63 12.12 3.86 2.92
N ARG A 64 11.25 3.00 3.48
CA ARG A 64 11.65 1.88 4.31
C ARG A 64 10.64 0.75 4.21
N VAL A 65 11.12 -0.50 4.27
CA VAL A 65 10.29 -1.69 4.27
C VAL A 65 10.65 -2.56 5.46
N LEU A 66 9.64 -2.97 6.23
CA LEU A 66 9.80 -3.86 7.37
C LEU A 66 9.04 -5.16 7.13
N PHE A 67 9.71 -6.29 7.38
CA PHE A 67 9.13 -7.63 7.18
C PHE A 67 8.84 -8.29 8.52
N PHE A 68 7.67 -8.90 8.64
CA PHE A 68 7.29 -9.70 9.80
C PHE A 68 6.83 -11.07 9.34
N THR A 69 7.46 -12.12 9.87
CA THR A 69 7.14 -13.51 9.52
C THR A 69 6.91 -14.32 10.78
N ASN A 70 5.80 -15.06 10.83
CA ASN A 70 5.52 -16.10 11.84
C ASN A 70 5.52 -15.66 13.31
N ASN A 71 5.47 -14.36 13.61
CA ASN A 71 5.47 -13.87 14.99
C ASN A 71 4.44 -12.78 15.19
N SER A 72 3.23 -13.16 15.62
CA SER A 72 2.12 -12.26 15.80
C SER A 72 2.28 -11.29 16.98
N GLU A 73 3.07 -11.64 18.00
CA GLU A 73 3.31 -10.75 19.15
C GLU A 73 4.15 -9.54 18.74
N ASP A 74 5.24 -9.77 18.02
CA ASP A 74 6.08 -8.69 17.52
C ASP A 74 5.33 -7.82 16.53
N LEU A 75 4.49 -8.41 15.68
CA LEU A 75 3.69 -7.66 14.73
C LEU A 75 2.70 -6.75 15.47
N SER A 76 1.97 -7.28 16.44
CA SER A 76 1.00 -6.50 17.21
C SER A 76 1.66 -5.32 17.92
N HIS A 77 2.82 -5.55 18.54
CA HIS A 77 3.59 -4.51 19.21
C HIS A 77 4.06 -3.44 18.22
N THR A 78 4.59 -3.87 17.07
CA THR A 78 5.09 -2.94 16.04
C THR A 78 3.95 -2.13 15.43
N LEU A 79 2.79 -2.74 15.20
CA LEU A 79 1.63 -2.00 14.70
C LEU A 79 1.22 -0.87 15.65
N LYS A 80 1.29 -1.11 16.97
CA LYS A 80 1.00 -0.09 17.96
C LYS A 80 2.05 1.03 17.95
N GLU A 81 3.33 0.67 17.86
CA GLU A 81 4.41 1.66 17.79
C GLU A 81 4.33 2.53 16.53
N MET A 82 3.92 1.92 15.42
CA MET A 82 3.84 2.61 14.13
C MET A 82 2.49 3.29 13.89
N GLN A 83 1.57 3.22 14.83
CA GLN A 83 0.23 3.80 14.68
C GLN A 83 0.25 5.29 14.28
N PRO A 84 1.15 6.13 14.80
CA PRO A 84 1.22 7.52 14.34
C PRO A 84 1.47 7.65 12.83
N ARG A 85 2.12 6.67 12.21
CA ARG A 85 2.39 6.65 10.76
C ARG A 85 1.35 5.85 9.98
N LEU A 86 0.84 4.77 10.57
CA LEU A 86 -0.11 3.86 9.91
C LEU A 86 -1.54 4.41 9.90
N GLN A 87 -1.94 5.06 10.99
CA GLN A 87 -3.30 5.58 11.14
C GLN A 87 -4.38 4.54 10.87
N LEU A 88 -4.18 3.32 11.40
CA LEU A 88 -5.14 2.23 11.25
C LEU A 88 -6.39 2.49 12.08
N THR A 89 -7.54 2.13 11.53
CA THR A 89 -8.77 2.03 12.32
C THR A 89 -8.67 0.81 13.25
N GLU A 90 -9.55 0.71 14.24
CA GLU A 90 -9.60 -0.45 15.12
C GLU A 90 -9.83 -1.74 14.32
N ASP A 91 -10.73 -1.71 13.34
CA ASP A 91 -11.00 -2.86 12.48
C ASP A 91 -9.77 -3.28 11.69
N GLN A 92 -9.04 -2.31 11.13
CA GLN A 92 -7.79 -2.59 10.40
C GLN A 92 -6.72 -3.17 11.32
N TYR A 93 -6.56 -2.62 12.51
CA TYR A 93 -5.61 -3.13 13.49
C TYR A 93 -5.93 -4.59 13.85
N ASN A 94 -7.20 -4.89 14.14
CA ASN A 94 -7.63 -6.24 14.48
C ASN A 94 -7.39 -7.21 13.31
N TYR A 95 -7.66 -6.79 12.10
CA TYR A 95 -7.44 -7.60 10.90
C TYR A 95 -5.95 -7.92 10.70
N TRP A 96 -5.08 -6.90 10.72
CA TRP A 96 -3.66 -7.08 10.42
C TRP A 96 -2.90 -7.78 11.54
N SER A 97 -3.30 -7.58 12.80
CA SER A 97 -2.63 -8.21 13.95
C SER A 97 -2.78 -9.74 13.96
N THR A 98 -3.73 -10.29 13.22
CA THR A 98 -3.92 -11.75 13.10
C THR A 98 -3.10 -12.39 12.00
N LYS A 99 -2.46 -11.61 11.15
CA LYS A 99 -1.69 -12.13 10.02
C LYS A 99 -0.31 -12.62 10.47
N HIS A 100 0.25 -13.56 9.71
CA HIS A 100 1.55 -14.17 10.04
C HIS A 100 2.70 -13.61 9.21
N GLN A 101 2.42 -13.08 8.05
CA GLN A 101 3.43 -12.57 7.12
C GLN A 101 2.97 -11.22 6.57
N VAL A 102 3.61 -10.16 7.04
CA VAL A 102 3.18 -8.79 6.78
C VAL A 102 4.38 -7.92 6.44
N LEU A 103 4.18 -7.02 5.48
CA LEU A 103 5.10 -5.93 5.16
C LEU A 103 4.52 -4.63 5.66
N LEU A 104 5.35 -3.82 6.31
CA LEU A 104 5.07 -2.41 6.55
C LEU A 104 5.92 -1.59 5.59
N VAL A 105 5.30 -0.73 4.82
CA VAL A 105 5.98 0.09 3.82
C VAL A 105 5.83 1.56 4.19
N GLU A 106 6.95 2.17 4.58
CA GLU A 106 7.00 3.60 4.88
C GLU A 106 7.31 4.37 3.61
N PHE A 107 6.61 5.47 3.40
CA PHE A 107 6.80 6.31 2.23
C PHE A 107 6.91 7.78 2.62
N GLY A 108 7.45 8.56 1.70
CA GLY A 108 7.54 10.01 1.83
C GLY A 108 7.19 10.70 0.53
N SER A 109 7.17 12.03 0.56
CA SER A 109 6.91 12.84 -0.62
C SER A 109 5.57 12.54 -1.30
N ALA A 110 4.57 12.17 -0.52
CA ALA A 110 3.23 11.94 -1.04
C ALA A 110 2.64 13.25 -1.57
N HIS A 111 2.17 13.24 -2.81
CA HIS A 111 1.63 14.44 -3.44
C HIS A 111 0.61 14.07 -4.52
N LYS A 112 -0.24 15.03 -4.83
CA LYS A 112 -1.18 14.89 -5.95
C LYS A 112 -0.44 14.97 -7.27
N ILE A 113 -0.88 14.14 -8.21
CA ILE A 113 -0.42 14.20 -9.60
C ILE A 113 -1.62 14.49 -10.50
N ASP A 114 -1.38 14.79 -11.77
CA ASP A 114 -2.45 14.89 -12.75
C ASP A 114 -3.17 13.55 -12.83
N ILE A 115 -4.49 13.60 -12.98
CA ILE A 115 -5.29 12.38 -12.97
C ILE A 115 -4.90 11.47 -14.14
N VAL A 116 -4.59 10.22 -13.80
CA VAL A 116 -4.29 9.17 -14.77
C VAL A 116 -5.38 8.11 -14.67
N HIS A 117 -6.05 7.83 -15.79
CA HIS A 117 -7.10 6.82 -15.82
C HIS A 117 -6.50 5.42 -15.97
N VAL A 118 -6.78 4.57 -15.01
CA VAL A 118 -6.31 3.19 -14.98
C VAL A 118 -7.26 2.33 -15.81
N ALA A 119 -6.69 1.52 -16.69
CA ALA A 119 -7.46 0.58 -17.50
C ALA A 119 -7.69 -0.70 -16.71
N VAL A 120 -8.89 -0.88 -16.19
CA VAL A 120 -9.25 -2.03 -15.35
C VAL A 120 -9.04 -3.35 -16.08
N ASP A 121 -9.29 -3.39 -17.37
CA ASP A 121 -9.12 -4.58 -18.21
C ASP A 121 -7.64 -4.99 -18.38
N LYS A 122 -6.70 -4.08 -18.16
CA LYS A 122 -5.27 -4.39 -18.20
C LYS A 122 -4.75 -4.91 -16.87
N ILE A 123 -5.54 -4.81 -15.80
CA ILE A 123 -5.20 -5.29 -14.48
C ILE A 123 -5.76 -6.70 -14.32
N THR A 124 -4.89 -7.71 -14.46
CA THR A 124 -5.29 -9.11 -14.35
C THR A 124 -5.21 -9.64 -12.93
N ASP A 125 -4.38 -9.03 -12.09
CA ASP A 125 -4.24 -9.39 -10.69
C ASP A 125 -5.29 -8.64 -9.86
N ARG A 126 -6.06 -9.37 -9.05
CA ARG A 126 -7.12 -8.81 -8.21
C ARG A 126 -6.68 -8.53 -6.78
N SER A 127 -5.40 -8.60 -6.51
CA SER A 127 -4.89 -8.26 -5.18
C SER A 127 -5.01 -6.75 -4.92
N ASP A 128 -4.84 -6.35 -3.67
CA ASP A 128 -4.86 -4.94 -3.28
C ASP A 128 -3.55 -4.21 -3.60
N TRP A 129 -2.58 -4.92 -4.15
CA TRP A 129 -1.26 -4.37 -4.43
C TRP A 129 -0.70 -4.98 -5.71
N ILE A 130 -0.41 -4.15 -6.70
CA ILE A 130 0.02 -4.60 -8.02
C ILE A 130 1.34 -3.91 -8.39
N ALA A 131 2.35 -4.70 -8.73
CA ALA A 131 3.62 -4.17 -9.24
C ALA A 131 3.58 -4.04 -10.77
N PHE A 132 4.17 -2.98 -11.29
CA PHE A 132 4.26 -2.76 -12.73
C PHE A 132 5.53 -1.98 -13.08
N GLU A 133 5.99 -2.07 -14.33
CA GLU A 133 7.22 -1.40 -14.75
C GLU A 133 6.96 0.01 -15.25
N ALA A 134 5.92 0.21 -16.03
CA ALA A 134 5.57 1.51 -16.60
C ALA A 134 4.07 1.78 -16.52
N LEU A 135 3.70 3.06 -16.31
CA LEU A 135 2.29 3.45 -16.23
C LEU A 135 1.50 3.03 -17.47
N SER A 136 2.13 3.01 -18.64
CA SER A 136 1.47 2.59 -19.88
C SER A 136 0.91 1.17 -19.83
N GLN A 137 1.41 0.33 -18.92
CA GLN A 137 0.94 -1.04 -18.76
C GLN A 137 -0.42 -1.13 -18.07
N ILE A 138 -0.82 -0.09 -17.33
CA ILE A 138 -2.05 -0.07 -16.55
C ILE A 138 -2.99 1.08 -16.93
N THR A 139 -2.62 1.93 -17.87
CA THR A 139 -3.43 3.08 -18.28
C THR A 139 -4.13 2.84 -19.60
N GLU A 140 -5.19 3.58 -19.82
CA GLU A 140 -5.95 3.58 -21.08
C GLU A 140 -5.15 4.17 -22.24
#